data_6b9dcb3ba7b67b6358408cf7c4e0aa86
#
_entry.id   6b9dcb3ba7b67b6358408cf7c4e0aa86
#
_cell.length_a   1.000
_cell.length_b   1.000
_cell.length_c   1.000
_cell.angle_alpha   90.00
_cell.angle_beta   90.00
_cell.angle_gamma   90.00
#
_symmetry.space_group_name_H-M   'P 1'
#
loop_
_entity.id
_entity.type
_entity.pdbx_description
1 polymer ?
#
loop_
_entity_poly.entity_id
_entity_poly.type
_entity_poly.pdbx_seq_one_letter_code
_entity_poly.pdbx_strand_id
1 'polypeptide(L)'
;AEKLSANKEMLRQIKYSIESGMPCLAECGGFLYINKAIDGYDMVGIFDGNVFNAEKLTRFGYISLKSNDSFLDGIKGHEFHYWDTDNNGETCLAVKPSGKRNWKCMRKYKNTLAGFPHLYYYSKPEFAEEFLNKCRGYKA
;
A
#
# COMPACT_ATOMS: atom_id res chain seq x y z
N ALA A 1 -11.55 3.85 13.02
CA ALA A 1 -10.52 4.89 12.88
C ALA A 1 -10.19 5.52 14.24
N GLU A 2 -11.18 5.95 15.03
CA GLU A 2 -10.99 6.62 16.32
C GLU A 2 -10.06 5.85 17.27
N LYS A 3 -10.31 4.55 17.50
CA LYS A 3 -9.48 3.72 18.38
C LYS A 3 -8.03 3.58 17.87
N LEU A 4 -7.82 3.51 16.56
CA LEU A 4 -6.49 3.48 15.97
C LEU A 4 -5.78 4.82 16.18
N SER A 5 -6.45 5.92 15.93
CA SER A 5 -5.94 7.28 16.15
C SER A 5 -5.59 7.56 17.62
N ALA A 6 -6.32 6.97 18.56
CA ALA A 6 -6.08 7.14 19.99
C ALA A 6 -4.74 6.50 20.44
N ASN A 7 -4.23 5.50 19.75
CA ASN A 7 -2.96 4.86 20.09
C ASN A 7 -1.76 5.64 19.52
N LYS A 8 -1.54 6.84 20.05
CA LYS A 8 -0.50 7.76 19.58
C LYS A 8 0.91 7.15 19.63
N GLU A 9 1.19 6.32 20.63
CA GLU A 9 2.50 5.67 20.75
C GLU A 9 2.76 4.70 19.60
N MET A 10 1.77 3.88 19.23
CA MET A 10 1.89 2.96 18.08
C MET A 10 2.09 3.73 16.76
N LEU A 11 1.31 4.80 16.56
CA LEU A 11 1.47 5.66 15.37
C LEU A 11 2.89 6.21 15.27
N ARG A 12 3.43 6.73 16.40
CA ARG A 12 4.77 7.28 16.48
C ARG A 12 5.85 6.22 16.21
N GLN A 13 5.73 5.04 16.80
CA GLN A 13 6.70 3.95 16.63
C GLN A 13 6.74 3.42 15.19
N ILE A 14 5.57 3.22 14.56
CA ILE A 14 5.50 2.80 13.16
C ILE A 14 6.13 3.88 12.25
N LYS A 15 5.79 5.14 12.49
CA LYS A 15 6.38 6.25 11.73
C LYS A 15 7.90 6.26 11.85
N TYR A 16 8.41 6.21 13.07
CA TYR A 16 9.85 6.17 13.33
C TYR A 16 10.53 5.00 12.62
N SER A 17 9.98 3.80 12.73
CA SER A 17 10.53 2.59 12.10
C SER A 17 10.59 2.72 10.57
N ILE A 18 9.53 3.21 9.95
CA ILE A 18 9.51 3.43 8.49
C ILE A 18 10.51 4.53 8.10
N GLU A 19 10.56 5.62 8.85
CA GLU A 19 11.48 6.72 8.58
C GLU A 19 12.95 6.34 8.81
N SER A 20 13.23 5.38 9.70
CA SER A 20 14.57 4.81 9.88
C SER A 20 14.95 3.82 8.76
N GLY A 21 14.05 3.55 7.83
CA GLY A 21 14.32 2.71 6.66
C GLY A 21 13.94 1.24 6.83
N MET A 22 13.20 0.87 7.88
CA MET A 22 12.68 -0.48 8.04
C MET A 22 11.80 -0.85 6.84
N PRO A 23 12.03 -2.01 6.19
CA PRO A 23 11.17 -2.46 5.10
C PRO A 23 9.74 -2.64 5.58
N CYS A 24 8.80 -2.07 4.83
CA CYS A 24 7.40 -2.14 5.15
C CYS A 24 6.58 -2.45 3.88
N LEU A 25 5.68 -3.42 3.99
CA LEU A 25 4.69 -3.72 2.98
C LEU A 25 3.31 -3.53 3.60
N ALA A 26 2.56 -2.55 3.08
CA ALA A 26 1.27 -2.17 3.65
C ALA A 26 0.17 -2.23 2.59
N GLU A 27 -0.61 -3.31 2.63
CA GLU A 27 -1.69 -3.58 1.70
C GLU A 27 -3.05 -3.22 2.33
N CYS A 28 -3.97 -2.68 1.54
CA CYS A 28 -5.34 -2.39 1.89
C CYS A 28 -5.48 -1.67 3.25
N GLY A 29 -5.96 -2.32 4.30
CA GLY A 29 -6.07 -1.74 5.64
C GLY A 29 -4.74 -1.19 6.19
N GLY A 30 -3.62 -1.85 5.91
CA GLY A 30 -2.28 -1.35 6.22
C GLY A 30 -1.96 -0.05 5.50
N PHE A 31 -2.31 0.05 4.22
CA PHE A 31 -2.18 1.29 3.45
C PHE A 31 -3.02 2.42 4.03
N LEU A 32 -4.29 2.14 4.40
CA LEU A 32 -5.15 3.13 5.05
C LEU A 32 -4.48 3.69 6.32
N TYR A 33 -3.92 2.79 7.14
CA TYR A 33 -3.34 3.13 8.43
C TYR A 33 -2.07 3.98 8.34
N ILE A 34 -1.27 3.84 7.28
CA ILE A 34 -0.03 4.63 7.10
C ILE A 34 -0.23 5.93 6.30
N ASN A 35 -1.46 6.22 5.83
CA ASN A 35 -1.83 7.53 5.29
C ASN A 35 -1.95 8.58 6.39
N LYS A 36 -2.31 9.82 6.02
CA LYS A 36 -2.43 10.94 6.93
C LYS A 36 -3.61 10.78 7.88
N ALA A 37 -4.78 10.44 7.35
CA ALA A 37 -6.00 10.35 8.14
C ALA A 37 -6.99 9.35 7.55
N ILE A 38 -7.87 8.78 8.40
CA ILE A 38 -9.05 8.00 8.03
C ILE A 38 -10.28 8.69 8.63
N ASP A 39 -11.21 9.15 7.79
CA ASP A 39 -12.41 9.91 8.19
C ASP A 39 -12.09 11.06 9.18
N GLY A 40 -11.01 11.79 8.92
CA GLY A 40 -10.56 12.90 9.75
C GLY A 40 -9.78 12.52 11.02
N TYR A 41 -9.65 11.23 11.33
CA TYR A 41 -8.81 10.77 12.44
C TYR A 41 -7.36 10.57 11.98
N ASP A 42 -6.42 11.25 12.63
CA ASP A 42 -4.99 11.14 12.32
C ASP A 42 -4.49 9.70 12.39
N MET A 43 -3.70 9.29 11.39
CA MET A 43 -3.01 8.00 11.31
C MET A 43 -1.49 8.19 11.34
N VAL A 44 -0.73 7.21 10.85
CA VAL A 44 0.75 7.25 10.91
C VAL A 44 1.35 8.43 10.14
N GLY A 45 0.73 8.84 9.03
CA GLY A 45 1.15 10.01 8.25
C GLY A 45 2.49 9.84 7.53
N ILE A 46 2.75 8.65 6.97
CA ILE A 46 3.85 8.42 6.01
C ILE A 46 3.47 9.00 4.65
N PHE A 47 2.23 8.79 4.25
CA PHE A 47 1.67 9.36 3.03
C PHE A 47 0.65 10.45 3.37
N ASP A 48 0.54 11.43 2.52
CA ASP A 48 -0.31 12.62 2.69
C ASP A 48 -1.78 12.41 2.33
N GLY A 49 -2.18 11.17 1.93
CA GLY A 49 -3.55 10.86 1.54
C GLY A 49 -4.54 10.90 2.71
N ASN A 50 -5.73 11.47 2.44
CA ASN A 50 -6.89 11.33 3.31
C ASN A 50 -7.73 10.16 2.83
N VAL A 51 -8.11 9.29 3.74
CA VAL A 51 -8.88 8.09 3.46
C VAL A 51 -10.32 8.30 3.93
N PHE A 52 -11.28 7.87 3.13
CA PHE A 52 -12.70 8.04 3.39
C PHE A 52 -13.51 6.82 2.97
N ASN A 53 -14.64 6.58 3.61
CA ASN A 53 -15.58 5.56 3.19
C ASN A 53 -16.26 5.98 1.88
N ALA A 54 -16.08 5.20 0.82
CA ALA A 54 -16.68 5.47 -0.49
C ALA A 54 -18.13 4.97 -0.61
N GLU A 55 -18.66 4.31 0.42
CA GLU A 55 -20.03 3.74 0.49
C GLU A 55 -20.36 2.72 -0.63
N LYS A 56 -19.39 2.38 -1.43
CA LYS A 56 -19.50 1.41 -2.54
C LYS A 56 -18.18 0.73 -2.78
N LEU A 57 -18.21 -0.43 -3.44
CA LEU A 57 -17.00 -1.09 -3.92
C LEU A 57 -16.30 -0.23 -4.97
N THR A 58 -15.02 0.06 -4.71
CA THR A 58 -14.14 0.76 -5.63
C THR A 58 -13.11 -0.22 -6.19
N ARG A 59 -12.81 -0.11 -7.50
CA ARG A 59 -11.72 -0.86 -8.18
C ARG A 59 -11.69 -2.37 -7.91
N PHE A 60 -12.84 -3.00 -7.80
CA PHE A 60 -13.01 -4.42 -7.44
C PHE A 60 -12.42 -5.41 -8.45
N GLY A 61 -11.80 -6.49 -7.94
CA GLY A 61 -11.46 -7.74 -8.62
C GLY A 61 -10.00 -7.88 -9.03
N TYR A 62 -9.68 -8.89 -9.83
CA TYR A 62 -8.33 -9.25 -10.23
C TYR A 62 -7.67 -8.19 -11.10
N ILE A 63 -6.36 -8.04 -10.90
CA ILE A 63 -5.48 -7.10 -11.60
C ILE A 63 -4.10 -7.72 -11.84
N SER A 64 -3.36 -7.13 -12.79
CA SER A 64 -1.90 -7.24 -12.87
C SER A 64 -1.31 -5.84 -12.77
N LEU A 65 -0.18 -5.69 -12.09
CA LEU A 65 0.52 -4.42 -12.00
C LEU A 65 1.48 -4.27 -13.19
N LYS A 66 1.53 -3.06 -13.77
CA LYS A 66 2.59 -2.61 -14.65
C LYS A 66 3.42 -1.56 -13.94
N SER A 67 4.73 -1.71 -13.99
CA SER A 67 5.67 -0.81 -13.30
C SER A 67 7.00 -0.75 -14.03
N ASN A 68 7.73 0.34 -13.86
CA ASN A 68 9.14 0.43 -14.26
C ASN A 68 10.06 -0.31 -13.28
N ASP A 69 9.57 -0.70 -12.11
CA ASP A 69 10.27 -1.55 -11.16
C ASP A 69 10.06 -3.01 -11.55
N SER A 70 11.15 -3.67 -11.97
CA SER A 70 11.11 -5.05 -12.46
C SER A 70 10.57 -6.07 -11.45
N PHE A 71 10.70 -5.80 -10.15
CA PHE A 71 10.15 -6.65 -9.09
C PHE A 71 8.63 -6.51 -8.94
N LEU A 72 8.06 -5.37 -9.35
CA LEU A 72 6.62 -5.12 -9.31
C LEU A 72 5.93 -5.41 -10.65
N ASP A 73 6.66 -5.27 -11.76
CA ASP A 73 6.07 -5.44 -13.09
C ASP A 73 5.59 -6.88 -13.30
N GLY A 74 4.33 -7.02 -13.69
CA GLY A 74 3.67 -8.30 -13.96
C GLY A 74 3.12 -9.03 -12.73
N ILE A 75 3.37 -8.57 -11.49
CA ILE A 75 2.78 -9.21 -10.32
C ILE A 75 1.25 -9.12 -10.37
N LYS A 76 0.59 -10.22 -10.03
CA LYS A 76 -0.88 -10.29 -9.96
C LYS A 76 -1.39 -9.93 -8.58
N GLY A 77 -2.64 -9.52 -8.51
CA GLY A 77 -3.31 -9.24 -7.25
C GLY A 77 -4.80 -9.06 -7.44
N HIS A 78 -5.45 -8.59 -6.40
CA HIS A 78 -6.85 -8.18 -6.46
C HIS A 78 -7.10 -6.97 -5.55
N GLU A 79 -8.17 -6.24 -5.82
CA GLU A 79 -8.69 -5.22 -4.92
C GLU A 79 -10.11 -5.55 -4.49
N PHE A 80 -10.41 -5.32 -3.21
CA PHE A 80 -11.73 -5.45 -2.62
C PHE A 80 -11.84 -4.49 -1.43
N HIS A 81 -12.34 -3.28 -1.66
CA HIS A 81 -12.46 -2.29 -0.60
C HIS A 81 -13.62 -1.32 -0.82
N TYR A 82 -14.20 -0.86 0.28
CA TYR A 82 -15.23 0.18 0.33
C TYR A 82 -14.66 1.55 0.73
N TRP A 83 -13.38 1.59 1.05
CA TRP A 83 -12.65 2.81 1.36
C TRP A 83 -11.87 3.28 0.16
N ASP A 84 -11.68 4.59 0.04
CA ASP A 84 -10.86 5.19 -1.01
C ASP A 84 -9.97 6.29 -0.43
N THR A 85 -9.08 6.85 -1.23
CA THR A 85 -8.19 7.94 -0.84
C THR A 85 -8.10 8.97 -1.96
N ASP A 86 -7.88 10.22 -1.58
CA ASP A 86 -7.57 11.30 -2.52
C ASP A 86 -6.18 11.16 -3.18
N ASN A 87 -5.33 10.23 -2.70
CA ASN A 87 -4.00 9.97 -3.24
C ASN A 87 -3.67 8.48 -3.29
N ASN A 88 -4.12 7.80 -4.34
CA ASN A 88 -3.90 6.36 -4.55
C ASN A 88 -2.47 6.00 -5.00
N GLY A 89 -1.65 7.00 -5.31
CA GLY A 89 -0.28 6.81 -5.81
C GLY A 89 -0.20 6.51 -7.31
N GLU A 90 1.04 6.44 -7.81
CA GLU A 90 1.31 6.25 -9.24
C GLU A 90 2.57 5.40 -9.51
N THR A 91 3.05 4.67 -8.51
CA THR A 91 4.21 3.77 -8.66
C THR A 91 3.92 2.64 -9.66
N CYS A 92 2.66 2.21 -9.73
CA CYS A 92 2.19 1.17 -10.63
C CYS A 92 0.91 1.57 -11.35
N LEU A 93 0.67 0.91 -12.48
CA LEU A 93 -0.61 0.89 -13.17
C LEU A 93 -1.27 -0.47 -12.95
N ALA A 94 -2.38 -0.50 -12.22
CA ALA A 94 -3.21 -1.69 -12.11
C ALA A 94 -4.00 -1.87 -13.40
N VAL A 95 -3.97 -3.05 -13.99
CA VAL A 95 -4.64 -3.38 -15.25
C VAL A 95 -5.55 -4.57 -15.03
N LYS A 96 -6.82 -4.44 -15.43
CA LYS A 96 -7.78 -5.56 -15.39
C LYS A 96 -7.41 -6.63 -16.43
N PRO A 97 -7.72 -7.92 -16.18
CA PRO A 97 -7.43 -9.00 -17.13
C PRO A 97 -7.99 -8.75 -18.55
N SER A 98 -9.11 -8.01 -18.65
CA SER A 98 -9.69 -7.63 -19.96
C SER A 98 -8.90 -6.55 -20.70
N GLY A 99 -7.94 -5.89 -20.04
CA GLY A 99 -7.23 -4.73 -20.56
C GLY A 99 -8.04 -3.43 -20.68
N LYS A 100 -9.37 -3.49 -20.51
CA LYS A 100 -10.27 -2.34 -20.76
C LYS A 100 -10.28 -1.30 -19.65
N ARG A 101 -9.88 -1.66 -18.43
CA ARG A 101 -9.83 -0.75 -17.28
C ARG A 101 -8.46 -0.82 -16.64
N ASN A 102 -7.95 0.36 -16.32
CA ASN A 102 -6.70 0.52 -15.58
C ASN A 102 -6.79 1.75 -14.68
N TRP A 103 -5.91 1.82 -13.69
CA TRP A 103 -5.78 2.98 -12.80
C TRP A 103 -4.39 3.00 -12.16
N LYS A 104 -3.90 4.19 -11.83
CA LYS A 104 -2.67 4.37 -11.08
C LYS A 104 -2.86 3.91 -9.64
N CYS A 105 -1.86 3.26 -9.08
CA CYS A 105 -1.88 2.74 -7.72
C CYS A 105 -0.46 2.57 -7.17
N MET A 106 -0.41 2.18 -5.91
CA MET A 106 0.80 1.96 -5.12
C MET A 106 1.63 3.22 -4.90
N ARG A 107 2.18 3.32 -3.72
CA ARG A 107 3.08 4.39 -3.28
C ARG A 107 4.36 3.79 -2.74
N LYS A 108 5.46 4.47 -2.99
CA LYS A 108 6.77 4.14 -2.43
C LYS A 108 7.29 5.29 -1.57
N TYR A 109 7.86 4.94 -0.43
CA TYR A 109 8.63 5.86 0.39
C TYR A 109 9.74 5.07 1.09
N LYS A 110 11.00 5.41 0.82
CA LYS A 110 12.15 4.63 1.30
C LYS A 110 11.98 3.14 0.97
N ASN A 111 12.01 2.26 1.98
CA ASN A 111 11.79 0.82 1.84
C ASN A 111 10.33 0.40 2.05
N THR A 112 9.40 1.36 2.03
CA THR A 112 7.97 1.10 2.16
C THR A 112 7.32 1.03 0.78
N LEU A 113 6.53 -0.01 0.56
CA LEU A 113 5.59 -0.13 -0.55
C LEU A 113 4.18 -0.28 0.01
N ALA A 114 3.22 0.50 -0.49
CA ALA A 114 1.86 0.47 0.02
C ALA A 114 0.81 0.77 -1.05
N GLY A 115 -0.40 0.22 -0.88
CA GLY A 115 -1.52 0.46 -1.77
C GLY A 115 -2.73 -0.40 -1.43
N PHE A 116 -3.82 -0.23 -2.19
CA PHE A 116 -5.01 -1.08 -2.04
C PHE A 116 -4.83 -2.50 -2.58
N PRO A 117 -4.02 -2.75 -3.64
CA PRO A 117 -3.82 -4.10 -4.14
C PRO A 117 -3.35 -5.07 -3.06
N HIS A 118 -4.03 -6.22 -2.98
CA HIS A 118 -3.53 -7.42 -2.30
C HIS A 118 -2.71 -8.21 -3.32
N LEU A 119 -1.41 -8.32 -3.11
CA LEU A 119 -0.48 -8.92 -4.06
C LEU A 119 -0.46 -10.45 -3.91
N TYR A 120 -0.50 -11.13 -5.03
CA TYR A 120 -0.36 -12.59 -5.07
C TYR A 120 1.11 -12.94 -5.30
N TYR A 121 1.87 -13.09 -4.22
CA TYR A 121 3.34 -13.26 -4.23
C TYR A 121 3.80 -14.47 -5.06
N TYR A 122 3.02 -15.55 -5.09
CA TYR A 122 3.34 -16.71 -5.93
C TYR A 122 3.31 -16.43 -7.43
N SER A 123 2.69 -15.34 -7.86
CA SER A 123 2.74 -14.94 -9.28
C SER A 123 4.07 -14.29 -9.66
N LYS A 124 4.85 -13.87 -8.67
CA LYS A 124 6.17 -13.25 -8.83
C LYS A 124 7.01 -13.46 -7.57
N PRO A 125 7.59 -14.65 -7.37
CA PRO A 125 8.37 -14.97 -6.17
C PRO A 125 9.56 -14.03 -5.93
N GLU A 126 10.15 -13.49 -7.00
CA GLU A 126 11.28 -12.54 -6.94
C GLU A 126 10.93 -11.28 -6.16
N PHE A 127 9.67 -10.86 -6.15
CA PHE A 127 9.19 -9.74 -5.33
C PHE A 127 9.34 -10.04 -3.83
N ALA A 128 8.90 -11.24 -3.41
CA ALA A 128 9.00 -11.65 -2.01
C ALA A 128 10.45 -11.82 -1.58
N GLU A 129 11.31 -12.40 -2.44
CA GLU A 129 12.74 -12.54 -2.19
C GLU A 129 13.42 -11.18 -2.02
N GLU A 130 13.14 -10.22 -2.90
CA GLU A 130 13.68 -8.86 -2.80
C GLU A 130 13.25 -8.17 -1.49
N PHE A 131 11.99 -8.31 -1.09
CA PHE A 131 11.51 -7.79 0.19
C PHE A 131 12.26 -8.42 1.37
N LEU A 132 12.42 -9.74 1.37
CA LEU A 132 13.17 -10.47 2.41
C LEU A 132 14.65 -10.04 2.45
N ASN A 133 15.28 -9.81 1.29
CA ASN A 133 16.66 -9.34 1.22
C ASN A 133 16.80 -7.94 1.85
N LYS A 134 15.85 -7.05 1.61
CA LYS A 134 15.80 -5.75 2.30
C LYS A 134 15.66 -5.91 3.82
N CYS A 135 14.81 -6.84 4.27
CA CYS A 135 14.65 -7.13 5.70
C CYS A 135 15.96 -7.64 6.33
N ARG A 136 16.67 -8.54 5.64
CA ARG A 136 17.98 -9.07 6.11
C ARG A 136 19.06 -8.00 6.16
N GLY A 137 19.01 -7.03 5.25
CA GLY A 137 19.95 -5.91 5.18
C GLY A 137 19.66 -4.77 6.19
N TYR A 138 18.47 -4.75 6.76
CA TYR A 138 18.09 -3.72 7.73
C TYR A 138 18.75 -3.99 9.09
N LYS A 139 19.41 -2.96 9.64
CA LYS A 139 19.94 -2.97 11.01
C LYS A 139 19.18 -1.90 11.78
N ALA A 140 18.47 -2.32 12.83
CA ALA A 140 17.74 -1.43 13.73
C ALA A 140 18.68 -0.53 14.53
#